data_93fb1ad72630922261ebe7e120f0f7af
#
_entry.id   93fb1ad72630922261ebe7e120f0f7af
#
_cell.length_a   1.000
_cell.length_b   1.000
_cell.length_c   1.000
_cell.angle_alpha   90.00
_cell.angle_beta   90.00
_cell.angle_gamma   90.00
#
_symmetry.space_group_name_H-M   'P 1'
#
loop_
_entity.id
_entity.type
_entity.pdbx_description
1 polymer ?
#
loop_
_entity_poly.entity_id
_entity_poly.type
_entity_poly.pdbx_seq_one_letter_code
_entity_poly.pdbx_strand_id
1 'polypeptide(L)'
;MCIRDRGAKLLNELIDYASAFEREPISASKLIVGMKCGGSDGFSGITANPLVGRFSDLLIGKGGTTILTEVPEMFGAETLLMNRCANRELFDETVSLINDFKQYFKDNHQTIYENPSPGNKKGGISTLEDKSLGCTQKSGSAPVCGVLSYGECVKTSGLNLLSAPGNDLVAATALAASGAHIGLF
;
A
#
# COMPACT_ATOMS: atom_id res chain seq x y z
N MET A 1 -2.51 15.01 -29.54
CA MET A 1 -3.44 14.73 -28.43
C MET A 1 -2.61 14.63 -27.15
N CYS A 2 -2.89 15.46 -26.17
CA CYS A 2 -2.21 15.48 -24.88
C CYS A 2 -2.47 14.16 -24.13
N ILE A 3 -1.53 13.73 -23.29
CA ILE A 3 -1.68 12.52 -22.45
C ILE A 3 -2.93 12.61 -21.56
N ARG A 4 -3.24 13.84 -21.09
CA ARG A 4 -4.44 14.15 -20.31
C ARG A 4 -5.73 13.92 -21.11
N ASP A 5 -5.78 14.34 -22.37
CA ASP A 5 -6.96 14.18 -23.24
C ASP A 5 -7.22 12.70 -23.53
N ARG A 6 -6.16 11.92 -23.75
CA ARG A 6 -6.25 10.48 -23.93
C ARG A 6 -6.76 9.78 -22.66
N GLY A 7 -6.25 10.19 -21.50
CA GLY A 7 -6.71 9.68 -20.20
C GLY A 7 -8.19 9.97 -19.96
N ALA A 8 -8.62 11.21 -20.21
CA ALA A 8 -10.03 11.61 -20.07
C ALA A 8 -10.95 10.80 -21.00
N LYS A 9 -10.51 10.55 -22.24
CA LYS A 9 -11.29 9.72 -23.17
C LYS A 9 -11.48 8.29 -22.64
N LEU A 10 -10.40 7.64 -22.19
CA LEU A 10 -10.48 6.28 -21.64
C LEU A 10 -11.35 6.23 -20.37
N LEU A 11 -11.26 7.24 -19.50
CA LEU A 11 -12.11 7.33 -18.31
C LEU A 11 -13.59 7.47 -18.67
N ASN A 12 -13.94 8.28 -19.67
CA ASN A 12 -15.32 8.41 -20.13
C ASN A 12 -15.85 7.08 -20.68
N GLU A 13 -15.07 6.34 -21.45
CA GLU A 13 -15.45 5.01 -21.95
C GLU A 13 -15.74 4.04 -20.78
N LEU A 14 -14.93 4.08 -19.70
CA LEU A 14 -15.14 3.28 -18.50
C LEU A 14 -16.37 3.74 -17.69
N ILE A 15 -16.63 5.04 -17.63
CA ILE A 15 -17.81 5.60 -16.97
C ILE A 15 -19.08 5.16 -17.71
N ASP A 16 -19.09 5.27 -19.02
CA ASP A 16 -20.22 4.83 -19.84
C ASP A 16 -20.49 3.33 -19.67
N TYR A 17 -19.45 2.51 -19.66
CA TYR A 17 -19.55 1.08 -19.37
C TYR A 17 -20.11 0.83 -17.96
N ALA A 18 -19.58 1.49 -16.95
CA ALA A 18 -20.02 1.31 -15.55
C ALA A 18 -21.46 1.79 -15.32
N SER A 19 -21.94 2.80 -16.07
CA SER A 19 -23.31 3.34 -15.95
C SER A 19 -24.40 2.35 -16.37
N ALA A 20 -24.04 1.30 -17.10
CA ALA A 20 -24.97 0.25 -17.51
C ALA A 20 -25.28 -0.77 -16.40
N PHE A 21 -24.54 -0.73 -15.27
CA PHE A 21 -24.73 -1.66 -14.15
C PHE A 21 -25.59 -1.03 -13.06
N GLU A 22 -26.52 -1.80 -12.52
CA GLU A 22 -27.28 -1.43 -11.33
C GLU A 22 -26.47 -1.77 -10.08
N ARG A 23 -26.58 -0.93 -9.05
CA ARG A 23 -25.93 -1.14 -7.76
C ARG A 23 -26.76 -2.08 -6.90
N GLU A 24 -26.10 -3.07 -6.31
CA GLU A 24 -26.71 -3.98 -5.36
C GLU A 24 -25.91 -3.99 -4.04
N PRO A 25 -26.55 -4.31 -2.90
CA PRO A 25 -25.86 -4.49 -1.63
C PRO A 25 -24.91 -5.69 -1.70
N ILE A 26 -23.65 -5.48 -1.32
CA ILE A 26 -22.65 -6.54 -1.17
C ILE A 26 -22.08 -6.55 0.24
N SER A 27 -21.60 -7.72 0.68
CA SER A 27 -20.89 -7.83 1.96
C SER A 27 -19.57 -7.06 1.91
N ALA A 28 -19.23 -6.35 2.99
CA ALA A 28 -17.94 -5.71 3.16
C ALA A 28 -16.75 -6.71 3.05
N SER A 29 -17.00 -8.00 3.27
CA SER A 29 -16.00 -9.06 3.10
C SER A 29 -15.50 -9.22 1.66
N LYS A 30 -16.24 -8.70 0.68
CA LYS A 30 -15.81 -8.69 -0.72
C LYS A 30 -14.97 -7.47 -1.10
N LEU A 31 -14.89 -6.47 -0.21
CA LEU A 31 -14.16 -5.25 -0.49
C LEU A 31 -12.65 -5.44 -0.28
N ILE A 32 -11.88 -5.04 -1.28
CA ILE A 32 -10.42 -5.02 -1.28
C ILE A 32 -9.95 -3.59 -1.45
N VAL A 33 -9.21 -3.08 -0.47
CA VAL A 33 -8.71 -1.70 -0.47
C VAL A 33 -7.19 -1.68 -0.45
N GLY A 34 -6.60 -1.04 -1.45
CA GLY A 34 -5.17 -0.78 -1.53
C GLY A 34 -4.79 0.51 -0.80
N MET A 35 -3.67 0.48 -0.10
CA MET A 35 -3.16 1.61 0.69
C MET A 35 -1.72 1.92 0.31
N LYS A 36 -1.44 3.19 0.09
CA LYS A 36 -0.10 3.71 -0.23
C LYS A 36 0.09 5.14 0.28
N CYS A 37 1.30 5.65 0.15
CA CYS A 37 1.61 7.04 0.46
C CYS A 37 1.20 7.96 -0.69
N GLY A 38 0.44 9.03 -0.41
CA GLY A 38 0.09 10.07 -1.40
C GLY A 38 1.05 11.25 -1.39
N GLY A 39 1.74 11.48 -0.29
CA GLY A 39 2.66 12.60 -0.08
C GLY A 39 2.65 13.03 1.38
N SER A 40 3.40 12.30 2.21
CA SER A 40 3.40 12.51 3.67
C SER A 40 4.13 13.79 4.07
N ASP A 41 3.62 14.43 5.12
CA ASP A 41 4.27 15.48 5.90
C ASP A 41 4.40 15.06 7.38
N GLY A 42 4.94 15.93 8.23
CA GLY A 42 5.15 15.64 9.64
C GLY A 42 3.86 15.35 10.44
N PHE A 43 2.68 15.80 9.95
CA PHE A 43 1.39 15.53 10.59
C PHE A 43 0.74 14.24 10.10
N SER A 44 1.11 13.72 8.94
CA SER A 44 0.50 12.53 8.36
C SER A 44 0.59 11.32 9.29
N GLY A 45 1.70 11.17 10.03
CA GLY A 45 1.91 10.08 10.99
C GLY A 45 1.02 10.13 12.23
N ILE A 46 0.43 11.28 12.55
CA ILE A 46 -0.46 11.47 13.71
C ILE A 46 -1.91 11.78 13.33
N THR A 47 -2.22 11.90 12.04
CA THR A 47 -3.56 12.19 11.53
C THR A 47 -4.01 11.17 10.50
N ALA A 48 -3.67 11.37 9.23
CA ALA A 48 -4.17 10.58 8.11
C ALA A 48 -3.77 9.11 8.18
N ASN A 49 -2.52 8.80 8.51
CA ASN A 49 -2.04 7.42 8.52
C ASN A 49 -2.71 6.57 9.62
N PRO A 50 -2.84 7.03 10.89
CA PRO A 50 -3.63 6.31 11.89
C PRO A 50 -5.11 6.18 11.53
N LEU A 51 -5.71 7.19 10.87
CA LEU A 51 -7.09 7.11 10.40
C LEU A 51 -7.27 6.00 9.37
N VAL A 52 -6.38 5.92 8.38
CA VAL A 52 -6.36 4.84 7.39
C VAL A 52 -6.14 3.49 8.07
N GLY A 53 -5.25 3.42 9.05
CA GLY A 53 -5.02 2.21 9.86
C GLY A 53 -6.28 1.77 10.62
N ARG A 54 -7.01 2.71 11.21
CA ARG A 54 -8.28 2.41 11.87
C ARG A 54 -9.35 1.93 10.89
N PHE A 55 -9.42 2.54 9.72
CA PHE A 55 -10.27 2.06 8.64
C PHE A 55 -9.89 0.64 8.21
N SER A 56 -8.59 0.34 8.06
CA SER A 56 -8.08 -1.00 7.74
C SER A 56 -8.56 -2.03 8.76
N ASP A 57 -8.38 -1.76 10.06
CA ASP A 57 -8.84 -2.65 11.13
C ASP A 57 -10.37 -2.88 11.10
N LEU A 58 -11.15 -1.83 10.85
CA LEU A 58 -12.61 -1.94 10.75
C LEU A 58 -13.04 -2.77 9.54
N LEU A 59 -12.41 -2.59 8.39
CA LEU A 59 -12.72 -3.36 7.19
C LEU A 59 -12.36 -4.84 7.38
N ILE A 60 -11.18 -5.13 7.92
CA ILE A 60 -10.72 -6.48 8.23
C ILE A 60 -11.64 -7.14 9.26
N GLY A 61 -12.07 -6.40 10.28
CA GLY A 61 -13.06 -6.86 11.26
C GLY A 61 -14.44 -7.21 10.67
N LYS A 62 -14.73 -6.74 9.44
CA LYS A 62 -15.92 -7.13 8.64
C LYS A 62 -15.62 -8.23 7.61
N GLY A 63 -14.44 -8.83 7.67
CA GLY A 63 -13.99 -9.87 6.75
C GLY A 63 -13.41 -9.36 5.43
N GLY A 64 -13.26 -8.05 5.26
CA GLY A 64 -12.67 -7.45 4.07
C GLY A 64 -11.15 -7.58 4.00
N THR A 65 -10.57 -7.04 2.97
CA THR A 65 -9.14 -7.17 2.68
C THR A 65 -8.50 -5.80 2.49
N THR A 66 -7.32 -5.62 3.06
CA THR A 66 -6.47 -4.46 2.78
C THR A 66 -5.11 -4.89 2.27
N ILE A 67 -4.54 -4.08 1.38
CA ILE A 67 -3.22 -4.30 0.79
C ILE A 67 -2.36 -3.07 1.08
N LEU A 68 -1.30 -3.25 1.86
CA LEU A 68 -0.27 -2.22 2.05
C LEU A 68 0.85 -2.46 1.04
N THR A 69 1.25 -1.42 0.32
CA THR A 69 2.33 -1.48 -0.66
C THR A 69 3.41 -0.42 -0.40
N GLU A 70 4.33 -0.24 -1.36
CA GLU A 70 5.50 0.62 -1.26
C GLU A 70 6.51 0.09 -0.24
N VAL A 71 7.17 -1.02 -0.58
CA VAL A 71 8.15 -1.67 0.31
C VAL A 71 9.23 -0.72 0.83
N PRO A 72 9.77 0.24 0.04
CA PRO A 72 10.71 1.24 0.57
C PRO A 72 10.16 2.10 1.71
N GLU A 73 8.85 2.25 1.82
CA GLU A 73 8.18 2.96 2.92
C GLU A 73 8.05 2.12 4.20
N MET A 74 8.54 0.88 4.19
CA MET A 74 8.56 -0.03 5.33
C MET A 74 9.96 -0.13 5.97
N PHE A 75 11.01 0.35 5.27
CA PHE A 75 12.39 0.24 5.75
C PHE A 75 12.61 1.02 7.04
N GLY A 76 13.15 0.34 8.06
CA GLY A 76 13.33 0.88 9.40
C GLY A 76 12.12 0.73 10.33
N ALA A 77 10.95 0.34 9.79
CA ALA A 77 9.74 0.03 10.55
C ALA A 77 9.22 -1.40 10.31
N GLU A 78 9.97 -2.20 9.57
CA GLU A 78 9.61 -3.56 9.16
C GLU A 78 9.25 -4.48 10.33
N THR A 79 9.87 -4.30 11.48
CA THR A 79 9.60 -5.11 12.68
C THR A 79 8.15 -4.98 13.17
N LEU A 80 7.49 -3.84 12.91
CA LEU A 80 6.08 -3.65 13.25
C LEU A 80 5.16 -4.57 12.43
N LEU A 81 5.53 -4.88 11.19
CA LEU A 81 4.81 -5.79 10.32
C LEU A 81 5.19 -7.24 10.64
N MET A 82 6.48 -7.53 10.76
CA MET A 82 7.02 -8.86 11.08
C MET A 82 6.44 -9.44 12.37
N ASN A 83 6.34 -8.62 13.43
CA ASN A 83 5.80 -9.03 14.72
C ASN A 83 4.29 -9.34 14.70
N ARG A 84 3.60 -8.99 13.62
CA ARG A 84 2.17 -9.23 13.43
C ARG A 84 1.86 -10.30 12.37
N CYS A 85 2.87 -10.98 11.85
CA CYS A 85 2.65 -12.08 10.91
C CYS A 85 1.84 -13.21 11.58
N ALA A 86 0.82 -13.71 10.90
CA ALA A 86 -0.08 -14.71 11.46
C ALA A 86 0.60 -16.06 11.74
N ASN A 87 1.71 -16.35 11.07
CA ASN A 87 2.51 -17.56 11.26
C ASN A 87 3.98 -17.35 10.87
N ARG A 88 4.81 -18.36 11.07
CA ARG A 88 6.25 -18.32 10.79
C ARG A 88 6.55 -18.17 9.30
N GLU A 89 5.79 -18.80 8.44
CA GLU A 89 5.97 -18.73 6.99
C GLU A 89 5.81 -17.29 6.49
N LEU A 90 4.72 -16.62 6.87
CA LEU A 90 4.49 -15.22 6.55
C LEU A 90 5.55 -14.27 7.15
N PHE A 91 6.08 -14.61 8.32
CA PHE A 91 7.21 -13.88 8.88
C PHE A 91 8.42 -13.97 7.95
N ASP A 92 8.80 -15.18 7.54
CA ASP A 92 9.94 -15.41 6.66
C ASP A 92 9.74 -14.79 5.27
N GLU A 93 8.52 -14.83 4.72
CA GLU A 93 8.14 -14.13 3.48
C GLU A 93 8.23 -12.61 3.63
N THR A 94 7.80 -12.05 4.76
CA THR A 94 7.92 -10.60 5.04
C THR A 94 9.38 -10.18 5.14
N VAL A 95 10.23 -10.99 5.77
CA VAL A 95 11.67 -10.75 5.82
C VAL A 95 12.27 -10.76 4.41
N SER A 96 11.88 -11.73 3.59
CA SER A 96 12.33 -11.83 2.19
C SER A 96 11.86 -10.62 1.39
N LEU A 97 10.59 -10.24 1.48
CA LEU A 97 10.02 -9.06 0.80
C LEU A 97 10.88 -7.80 1.04
N ILE A 98 11.23 -7.56 2.29
CA ILE A 98 12.03 -6.37 2.67
C ILE A 98 13.48 -6.49 2.17
N ASN A 99 14.11 -7.63 2.38
CA ASN A 99 15.52 -7.82 2.03
C ASN A 99 15.75 -7.88 0.52
N ASP A 100 14.87 -8.52 -0.23
CA ASP A 100 14.95 -8.58 -1.70
C ASP A 100 14.80 -7.18 -2.29
N PHE A 101 13.91 -6.35 -1.73
CA PHE A 101 13.77 -4.97 -2.17
C PHE A 101 15.00 -4.11 -1.81
N LYS A 102 15.59 -4.31 -0.63
CA LYS A 102 16.88 -3.68 -0.28
C LYS A 102 18.00 -4.14 -1.21
N GLN A 103 18.01 -5.42 -1.60
CA GLN A 103 18.98 -5.95 -2.57
C GLN A 103 18.76 -5.33 -3.96
N TYR A 104 17.52 -5.22 -4.41
CA TYR A 104 17.18 -4.53 -5.66
C TYR A 104 17.74 -3.10 -5.73
N PHE A 105 17.66 -2.33 -4.63
CA PHE A 105 18.29 -1.02 -4.54
C PHE A 105 19.81 -1.09 -4.73
N LYS A 106 20.48 -2.02 -4.05
CA LYS A 106 21.94 -2.21 -4.14
C LYS A 106 22.38 -2.59 -5.55
N ASP A 107 21.66 -3.53 -6.18
CA ASP A 107 21.97 -4.01 -7.54
C ASP A 107 21.83 -2.90 -8.58
N ASN A 108 20.96 -1.92 -8.33
CA ASN A 108 20.76 -0.75 -9.16
C ASN A 108 21.59 0.47 -8.69
N HIS A 109 22.56 0.27 -7.78
CA HIS A 109 23.42 1.33 -7.23
C HIS A 109 22.65 2.50 -6.60
N GLN A 110 21.49 2.20 -6.01
CA GLN A 110 20.65 3.18 -5.30
C GLN A 110 20.86 3.08 -3.80
N THR A 111 20.76 4.22 -3.14
CA THR A 111 20.91 4.31 -1.68
C THR A 111 19.60 3.92 -0.99
N ILE A 112 19.65 2.97 -0.06
CA ILE A 112 18.48 2.45 0.64
C ILE A 112 17.83 3.51 1.56
N TYR A 113 18.64 4.40 2.14
CA TYR A 113 18.24 5.36 3.17
C TYR A 113 17.97 6.79 2.67
N GLU A 114 17.83 7.01 1.37
CA GLU A 114 17.50 8.33 0.80
C GLU A 114 15.99 8.70 0.86
N ASN A 115 15.15 7.86 1.41
CA ASN A 115 13.82 8.24 1.82
C ASN A 115 13.88 8.94 3.22
N PRO A 116 13.20 10.03 3.50
CA PRO A 116 12.11 10.67 2.74
C PRO A 116 12.57 11.54 1.57
N SER A 117 11.66 11.77 0.63
CA SER A 117 11.88 12.64 -0.51
C SER A 117 12.10 14.10 -0.10
N PRO A 118 12.67 14.96 -0.97
CA PRO A 118 12.81 16.39 -0.67
C PRO A 118 11.49 17.06 -0.28
N GLY A 119 10.36 16.66 -0.88
CA GLY A 119 9.02 17.16 -0.53
C GLY A 119 8.58 16.76 0.87
N ASN A 120 8.83 15.51 1.25
CA ASN A 120 8.54 15.02 2.60
C ASN A 120 9.40 15.73 3.67
N LYS A 121 10.69 15.96 3.37
CA LYS A 121 11.61 16.71 4.24
C LYS A 121 11.13 18.14 4.45
N LYS A 122 10.71 18.82 3.38
CA LYS A 122 10.11 20.16 3.47
C LYS A 122 8.81 20.16 4.28
N GLY A 123 8.07 19.07 4.25
CA GLY A 123 6.86 18.84 5.04
C GLY A 123 7.11 18.43 6.51
N GLY A 124 8.38 18.35 6.95
CA GLY A 124 8.74 18.12 8.36
C GLY A 124 9.11 16.68 8.72
N ILE A 125 9.23 15.76 7.75
CA ILE A 125 9.73 14.41 8.00
C ILE A 125 11.26 14.42 7.88
N SER A 126 11.97 13.93 8.89
CA SER A 126 13.42 14.11 8.97
C SER A 126 14.24 12.88 8.61
N THR A 127 13.77 11.69 8.97
CA THR A 127 14.52 10.44 8.80
C THR A 127 13.74 9.37 8.03
N LEU A 128 14.44 8.33 7.57
CA LEU A 128 13.85 7.14 6.97
C LEU A 128 12.85 6.47 7.93
N GLU A 129 13.26 6.29 9.17
CA GLU A 129 12.45 5.63 10.21
C GLU A 129 11.19 6.44 10.51
N ASP A 130 11.31 7.76 10.60
CA ASP A 130 10.18 8.67 10.83
C ASP A 130 9.13 8.53 9.72
N LYS A 131 9.59 8.53 8.46
CA LYS A 131 8.74 8.27 7.29
C LYS A 131 8.08 6.90 7.36
N SER A 132 8.85 5.85 7.63
CA SER A 132 8.38 4.47 7.60
C SER A 132 7.48 4.12 8.79
N LEU A 133 7.78 4.62 9.98
CA LEU A 133 6.89 4.51 11.14
C LEU A 133 5.52 5.15 10.85
N GLY A 134 5.50 6.31 10.22
CA GLY A 134 4.27 6.95 9.79
C GLY A 134 3.51 6.12 8.73
N CYS A 135 4.20 5.66 7.69
CA CYS A 135 3.57 4.94 6.58
C CYS A 135 3.01 3.57 6.99
N THR A 136 3.71 2.81 7.83
CA THR A 136 3.25 1.50 8.30
C THR A 136 2.00 1.58 9.17
N GLN A 137 1.70 2.72 9.79
CA GLN A 137 0.46 2.92 10.55
C GLN A 137 -0.81 2.73 9.72
N LYS A 138 -0.75 2.92 8.39
CA LYS A 138 -1.89 2.66 7.50
C LYS A 138 -2.37 1.20 7.56
N SER A 139 -1.49 0.27 7.95
CA SER A 139 -1.84 -1.15 8.11
C SER A 139 -2.66 -1.45 9.38
N GLY A 140 -2.90 -0.47 10.25
CA GLY A 140 -3.61 -0.69 11.52
C GLY A 140 -2.89 -1.65 12.45
N SER A 141 -3.66 -2.45 13.17
CA SER A 141 -3.18 -3.44 14.15
C SER A 141 -3.42 -4.89 13.75
N ALA A 142 -4.11 -5.14 12.64
CA ALA A 142 -4.46 -6.48 12.18
C ALA A 142 -3.22 -7.34 11.87
N PRO A 143 -3.31 -8.67 12.03
CA PRO A 143 -2.26 -9.59 11.61
C PRO A 143 -1.97 -9.50 10.10
N VAL A 144 -0.72 -9.66 9.71
CA VAL A 144 -0.34 -9.88 8.30
C VAL A 144 -0.74 -11.29 7.90
N CYS A 145 -1.64 -11.39 6.92
CA CYS A 145 -2.23 -12.65 6.45
C CYS A 145 -1.74 -13.08 5.07
N GLY A 146 -0.97 -12.26 4.38
CA GLY A 146 -0.39 -12.60 3.08
C GLY A 146 0.73 -11.66 2.67
N VAL A 147 1.61 -12.18 1.84
CA VAL A 147 2.67 -11.44 1.16
C VAL A 147 2.52 -11.72 -0.33
N LEU A 148 2.46 -10.67 -1.14
CA LEU A 148 2.17 -10.74 -2.57
C LEU A 148 3.40 -10.29 -3.36
N SER A 149 3.74 -11.05 -4.38
CA SER A 149 4.69 -10.64 -5.41
C SER A 149 4.10 -9.49 -6.25
N TYR A 150 4.96 -8.76 -6.96
CA TYR A 150 4.51 -7.69 -7.85
C TYR A 150 3.50 -8.21 -8.89
N GLY A 151 2.31 -7.61 -8.92
CA GLY A 151 1.23 -7.99 -9.84
C GLY A 151 0.49 -9.27 -9.47
N GLU A 152 0.79 -9.89 -8.34
CA GLU A 152 0.05 -11.05 -7.85
C GLU A 152 -1.33 -10.64 -7.30
N CYS A 153 -2.37 -11.39 -7.69
CA CYS A 153 -3.72 -11.18 -7.16
C CYS A 153 -3.84 -11.67 -5.72
N VAL A 154 -4.49 -10.88 -4.87
CA VAL A 154 -4.76 -11.25 -3.49
C VAL A 154 -5.69 -12.47 -3.41
N LYS A 155 -5.37 -13.41 -2.52
CA LYS A 155 -6.13 -14.66 -2.32
C LYS A 155 -6.66 -14.82 -0.90
N THR A 156 -6.07 -14.08 0.05
CA THR A 156 -6.41 -14.18 1.47
C THR A 156 -7.07 -12.90 1.95
N SER A 157 -8.14 -13.02 2.74
CA SER A 157 -8.72 -11.86 3.43
C SER A 157 -7.81 -11.39 4.58
N GLY A 158 -7.99 -10.14 5.00
CA GLY A 158 -7.15 -9.51 6.01
C GLY A 158 -6.08 -8.60 5.43
N LEU A 159 -5.04 -8.30 6.22
CA LEU A 159 -3.93 -7.45 5.79
C LEU A 159 -2.95 -8.24 4.92
N ASN A 160 -2.69 -7.77 3.72
CA ASN A 160 -1.69 -8.29 2.82
C ASN A 160 -0.60 -7.24 2.53
N LEU A 161 0.64 -7.66 2.38
CA LEU A 161 1.76 -6.82 1.94
C LEU A 161 2.04 -7.09 0.47
N LEU A 162 2.23 -6.03 -0.32
CA LEU A 162 2.47 -6.15 -1.76
C LEU A 162 3.84 -5.59 -2.13
N SER A 163 4.62 -6.39 -2.84
CA SER A 163 5.90 -5.97 -3.42
C SER A 163 5.68 -4.94 -4.52
N ALA A 164 5.92 -3.66 -4.21
CA ALA A 164 5.95 -2.58 -5.21
C ALA A 164 6.84 -1.42 -4.72
N PRO A 165 7.41 -0.65 -5.64
CA PRO A 165 8.23 0.52 -5.30
C PRO A 165 7.40 1.69 -4.78
N GLY A 166 8.05 2.69 -4.16
CA GLY A 166 7.46 3.96 -3.74
C GLY A 166 7.23 4.94 -4.89
N ASN A 167 6.68 4.49 -6.00
CA ASN A 167 6.34 5.30 -7.17
C ASN A 167 4.84 5.27 -7.40
N ASP A 168 4.21 6.44 -7.44
CA ASP A 168 2.76 6.58 -7.47
C ASP A 168 2.07 5.79 -8.59
N LEU A 169 2.56 5.90 -9.82
CA LEU A 169 1.96 5.18 -10.95
C LEU A 169 2.17 3.67 -10.83
N VAL A 170 3.38 3.25 -10.46
CA VAL A 170 3.72 1.82 -10.37
C VAL A 170 2.98 1.17 -9.20
N ALA A 171 2.97 1.81 -8.03
CA ALA A 171 2.28 1.27 -6.86
C ALA A 171 0.76 1.23 -7.04
N ALA A 172 0.15 2.27 -7.62
CA ALA A 172 -1.29 2.28 -7.92
C ALA A 172 -1.67 1.20 -8.93
N THR A 173 -0.86 1.02 -9.98
CA THR A 173 -1.06 -0.05 -10.98
C THR A 173 -0.91 -1.43 -10.36
N ALA A 174 0.10 -1.61 -9.47
CA ALA A 174 0.30 -2.87 -8.76
C ALA A 174 -0.89 -3.21 -7.85
N LEU A 175 -1.44 -2.23 -7.11
CA LEU A 175 -2.65 -2.41 -6.29
C LEU A 175 -3.85 -2.82 -7.15
N ALA A 176 -4.07 -2.15 -8.28
CA ALA A 176 -5.15 -2.51 -9.21
C ALA A 176 -4.97 -3.93 -9.77
N ALA A 177 -3.76 -4.30 -10.18
CA ALA A 177 -3.43 -5.65 -10.67
C ALA A 177 -3.62 -6.72 -9.58
N SER A 178 -3.39 -6.37 -8.31
CA SER A 178 -3.61 -7.28 -7.17
C SER A 178 -5.09 -7.42 -6.77
N GLY A 179 -5.99 -6.73 -7.45
CA GLY A 179 -7.44 -6.84 -7.25
C GLY A 179 -8.03 -5.79 -6.32
N ALA A 180 -7.30 -4.73 -5.97
CA ALA A 180 -7.86 -3.64 -5.18
C ALA A 180 -8.98 -2.92 -5.95
N HIS A 181 -10.14 -2.80 -5.32
CA HIS A 181 -11.30 -2.07 -5.86
C HIS A 181 -11.18 -0.56 -5.64
N ILE A 182 -10.52 -0.17 -4.57
CA ILE A 182 -10.32 1.22 -4.15
C ILE A 182 -8.86 1.38 -3.73
N GLY A 183 -8.23 2.49 -4.16
CA GLY A 183 -6.93 2.93 -3.66
C GLY A 183 -7.10 4.10 -2.70
N LEU A 184 -6.49 4.02 -1.52
CA LEU A 184 -6.34 5.12 -0.56
C LEU A 184 -4.90 5.64 -0.62
N PHE A 185 -4.78 6.95 -0.85
CA PHE A 185 -3.51 7.64 -0.99
C PHE A 185 -3.34 8.72 0.09
#